data_fa8d827af1c570f821071ddb42a6646b
#
_entry.id   fa8d827af1c570f821071ddb42a6646b
#
_cell.length_a   1.000
_cell.length_b   1.000
_cell.length_c   1.000
_cell.angle_alpha   90.00
_cell.angle_beta   90.00
_cell.angle_gamma   90.00
#
_symmetry.space_group_name_H-M   'P 1'
#
loop_
_entity.id
_entity.type
_entity.pdbx_description
1 polymer ?
#
loop_
_entity_poly.entity_id
_entity_poly.type
_entity_poly.pdbx_seq_one_letter_code
_entity_poly.pdbx_strand_id
1 'polypeptide(L)'
;MCIRDREIADYSFNRTTPIELTFSFENNTDAYDFLKYSFSTYNKTNQIVAEGYDFLQTAPSNYRLAQSYPNPFTNGGTTIEFDLPVSDTITMNILDIRGRKVRTLIDREQLFGYQAIMWDAKDDDGENVSSGVYFYQITSRNFNEVGKLVFVK
;
A
#
# COMPACT_ATOMS: atom_id res chain seq x y z
N MET A 1 -0.15 -6.57 -21.59
CA MET A 1 0.15 -6.09 -20.24
C MET A 1 0.34 -7.31 -19.36
N CYS A 2 1.59 -7.65 -19.05
CA CYS A 2 1.95 -8.87 -18.32
C CYS A 2 1.63 -8.68 -16.84
N ILE A 3 0.70 -9.46 -16.31
CA ILE A 3 0.51 -9.61 -14.87
C ILE A 3 1.66 -10.53 -14.42
N ARG A 4 2.70 -9.94 -13.82
CA ARG A 4 3.74 -10.70 -13.12
C ARG A 4 3.29 -11.00 -11.70
N ASP A 5 3.20 -12.30 -11.44
CA ASP A 5 3.39 -13.00 -10.17
C ASP A 5 2.99 -12.29 -8.88
N ARG A 6 1.75 -12.54 -8.44
CA ARG A 6 1.49 -12.77 -7.03
C ARG A 6 0.98 -14.19 -6.87
N GLU A 7 1.56 -14.91 -5.93
CA GLU A 7 1.27 -16.29 -5.58
C GLU A 7 -0.25 -16.51 -5.53
N ILE A 8 -0.74 -17.23 -6.51
CA ILE A 8 -2.01 -17.94 -6.39
C ILE A 8 -1.72 -18.95 -5.30
N ALA A 9 -2.37 -18.79 -4.14
CA ALA A 9 -2.29 -19.74 -3.04
C ALA A 9 -2.35 -21.15 -3.59
N ASP A 10 -1.46 -22.03 -3.14
CA ASP A 10 -1.27 -23.41 -3.54
C ASP A 10 -2.59 -24.17 -3.66
N TYR A 11 -3.23 -24.07 -4.82
CA TYR A 11 -4.17 -25.09 -5.25
C TYR A 11 -3.35 -26.15 -5.97
N SER A 12 -3.13 -27.28 -5.31
CA SER A 12 -2.51 -28.45 -5.91
C SER A 12 -3.42 -28.99 -7.01
N PHE A 13 -3.22 -28.51 -8.24
CA PHE A 13 -3.89 -29.02 -9.42
C PHE A 13 -3.36 -30.41 -9.74
N ASN A 14 -4.23 -31.39 -9.69
CA ASN A 14 -3.88 -32.73 -10.18
C ASN A 14 -3.65 -32.62 -11.70
N ARG A 15 -2.42 -32.82 -12.17
CA ARG A 15 -1.92 -32.55 -13.53
C ARG A 15 -2.60 -33.32 -14.67
N THR A 16 -3.68 -34.06 -14.42
CA THR A 16 -4.30 -34.95 -15.40
C THR A 16 -5.53 -34.40 -16.10
N THR A 17 -6.02 -33.21 -15.72
CA THR A 17 -7.20 -32.59 -16.36
C THR A 17 -6.83 -31.23 -16.92
N PRO A 18 -7.05 -30.95 -18.23
CA PRO A 18 -6.94 -29.59 -18.73
C PRO A 18 -8.02 -28.72 -18.06
N ILE A 19 -7.59 -27.63 -17.42
CA ILE A 19 -8.47 -26.66 -16.78
C ILE A 19 -8.47 -25.43 -17.69
N GLU A 20 -9.62 -25.04 -18.17
CA GLU A 20 -9.81 -23.78 -18.85
C GLU A 20 -10.21 -22.74 -17.80
N LEU A 21 -9.39 -21.70 -17.63
CA LEU A 21 -9.65 -20.58 -16.74
C LEU A 21 -10.18 -19.41 -17.54
N THR A 22 -11.44 -19.08 -17.34
CA THR A 22 -12.04 -17.88 -17.93
C THR A 22 -12.09 -16.79 -16.87
N PHE A 23 -11.47 -15.64 -17.15
CA PHE A 23 -11.51 -14.46 -16.28
C PHE A 23 -12.48 -13.45 -16.89
N SER A 24 -13.45 -12.99 -16.12
CA SER A 24 -14.27 -11.84 -16.44
C SER A 24 -13.96 -10.70 -15.46
N PHE A 25 -13.84 -9.50 -16.00
CA PHE A 25 -13.55 -8.29 -15.21
C PHE A 25 -14.77 -7.39 -15.26
N GLU A 26 -15.28 -7.03 -14.10
CA GLU A 26 -16.32 -6.01 -13.96
C GLU A 26 -15.69 -4.76 -13.34
N ASN A 27 -15.76 -3.64 -14.08
CA ASN A 27 -15.42 -2.33 -13.51
C ASN A 27 -16.57 -1.86 -12.61
N ASN A 28 -16.35 -1.85 -11.32
CA ASN A 28 -17.27 -1.18 -10.40
C ASN A 28 -16.83 0.28 -10.25
N THR A 29 -17.61 1.20 -10.82
CA THR A 29 -17.30 2.65 -10.83
C THR A 29 -17.67 3.35 -9.52
N ASP A 30 -18.22 2.62 -8.54
CA ASP A 30 -18.63 3.19 -7.28
C ASP A 30 -17.57 2.98 -6.19
N ALA A 31 -16.78 4.01 -5.97
CA ALA A 31 -16.07 4.37 -4.72
C ALA A 31 -14.98 3.43 -4.15
N TYR A 32 -14.70 2.28 -4.74
CA TYR A 32 -13.64 1.39 -4.28
C TYR A 32 -12.74 0.99 -5.44
N ASP A 33 -11.43 1.20 -5.27
CA ASP A 33 -10.40 0.87 -6.24
C ASP A 33 -10.14 -0.65 -6.34
N PHE A 34 -11.21 -1.43 -6.55
CA PHE A 34 -11.14 -2.87 -6.67
C PHE A 34 -11.75 -3.35 -8.00
N LEU A 35 -11.02 -4.17 -8.71
CA LEU A 35 -11.54 -4.97 -9.81
C LEU A 35 -12.02 -6.31 -9.25
N LYS A 36 -13.32 -6.58 -9.38
CA LYS A 36 -13.85 -7.91 -9.14
C LYS A 36 -13.52 -8.78 -10.34
N TYR A 37 -12.90 -9.92 -10.11
CA TYR A 37 -12.75 -10.95 -11.12
C TYR A 37 -13.45 -12.24 -10.65
N SER A 38 -14.08 -12.92 -11.55
CA SER A 38 -14.62 -14.25 -11.33
C SER A 38 -13.88 -15.27 -12.18
N PHE A 39 -13.79 -16.48 -11.67
CA PHE A 39 -13.22 -17.60 -12.41
C PHE A 39 -14.14 -18.81 -12.32
N SER A 40 -14.18 -19.58 -13.41
CA SER A 40 -14.86 -20.87 -13.45
C SER A 40 -13.90 -21.90 -14.02
N THR A 41 -13.83 -23.06 -13.41
CA THR A 41 -13.03 -24.18 -13.93
C THR A 41 -13.97 -25.26 -14.47
N TYR A 42 -13.61 -25.84 -15.61
CA TYR A 42 -14.42 -26.85 -16.29
C TYR A 42 -13.66 -28.16 -16.38
N ASN A 43 -14.39 -29.26 -16.25
CA ASN A 43 -13.85 -30.59 -16.52
C ASN A 43 -13.90 -30.93 -18.03
N LYS A 44 -13.38 -32.10 -18.42
CA LYS A 44 -13.38 -32.58 -19.83
C LYS A 44 -14.76 -32.72 -20.45
N THR A 45 -15.81 -32.75 -19.66
CA THR A 45 -17.19 -32.82 -20.10
C THR A 45 -17.91 -31.49 -20.10
N ASN A 46 -17.14 -30.39 -19.99
CA ASN A 46 -17.63 -29.00 -19.96
C ASN A 46 -18.58 -28.69 -18.78
N GLN A 47 -18.43 -29.41 -17.67
CA GLN A 47 -19.15 -29.13 -16.43
C GLN A 47 -18.28 -28.23 -15.52
N ILE A 48 -18.91 -27.24 -14.89
CA ILE A 48 -18.27 -26.41 -13.91
C ILE A 48 -17.88 -27.25 -12.69
N VAL A 49 -16.62 -27.27 -12.33
CA VAL A 49 -16.10 -28.02 -11.17
C VAL A 49 -15.70 -27.12 -10.02
N ALA A 50 -15.42 -25.85 -10.29
CA ALA A 50 -15.20 -24.83 -9.27
C ALA A 50 -15.53 -23.44 -9.82
N GLU A 51 -16.06 -22.60 -8.97
CA GLU A 51 -16.31 -21.19 -9.21
C GLU A 51 -15.82 -20.39 -8.03
N GLY A 52 -15.35 -19.18 -8.30
CA GLY A 52 -14.93 -18.24 -7.26
C GLY A 52 -14.92 -16.82 -7.78
N TYR A 53 -14.78 -15.92 -6.85
CA TYR A 53 -14.51 -14.50 -7.15
C TYR A 53 -13.53 -13.96 -6.13
N ASP A 54 -12.79 -12.95 -6.56
CA ASP A 54 -11.87 -12.21 -5.69
C ASP A 54 -11.82 -10.76 -6.15
N PHE A 55 -11.15 -9.92 -5.38
CA PHE A 55 -11.03 -8.49 -5.66
C PHE A 55 -9.56 -8.13 -5.81
N LEU A 56 -9.20 -7.60 -6.97
CA LEU A 56 -7.90 -6.97 -7.17
C LEU A 56 -7.99 -5.51 -6.76
N GLN A 57 -7.15 -5.10 -5.85
CA GLN A 57 -6.99 -3.69 -5.55
C GLN A 57 -6.39 -3.00 -6.77
N THR A 58 -7.11 -2.03 -7.34
CA THR A 58 -6.60 -1.21 -8.42
C THR A 58 -5.59 -0.20 -7.88
N ALA A 59 -4.72 0.29 -8.75
CA ALA A 59 -3.84 1.38 -8.38
C ALA A 59 -4.65 2.64 -8.06
N PRO A 60 -4.22 3.46 -7.10
CA PRO A 60 -4.82 4.78 -6.89
C PRO A 60 -4.71 5.63 -8.16
N SER A 61 -5.71 6.47 -8.41
CA SER A 61 -5.73 7.34 -9.59
C SER A 61 -4.86 8.59 -9.44
N ASN A 62 -4.54 8.99 -8.20
CA ASN A 62 -3.79 10.19 -7.88
C ASN A 62 -2.79 9.94 -6.77
N TYR A 63 -1.72 10.77 -6.72
CA TYR A 63 -0.87 10.86 -5.54
C TYR A 63 -1.67 11.44 -4.37
N ARG A 64 -1.48 10.89 -3.19
CA ARG A 64 -2.09 11.38 -1.94
C ARG A 64 -1.14 11.16 -0.78
N LEU A 65 -1.02 12.14 0.09
CA LEU A 65 -0.45 12.00 1.42
C LEU A 65 -1.58 12.21 2.43
N ALA A 66 -1.94 11.16 3.17
CA ALA A 66 -2.99 11.23 4.17
C ALA A 66 -2.50 11.87 5.47
N GLN A 67 -3.43 12.37 6.27
CA GLN A 67 -3.12 12.76 7.64
C GLN A 67 -2.76 11.53 8.46
N SER A 68 -1.66 11.61 9.22
CA SER A 68 -1.24 10.54 10.12
C SER A 68 -2.30 10.21 11.17
N TYR A 69 -2.43 8.94 11.52
CA TYR A 69 -3.40 8.49 12.52
C TYR A 69 -2.80 7.41 13.45
N PRO A 70 -3.01 7.52 14.76
CA PRO A 70 -3.63 8.65 15.48
C PRO A 70 -2.77 9.92 15.41
N ASN A 71 -3.42 11.10 15.49
CA ASN A 71 -2.74 12.39 15.59
C ASN A 71 -3.61 13.37 16.39
N PRO A 72 -3.22 13.80 17.61
CA PRO A 72 -1.98 13.47 18.30
C PRO A 72 -1.80 11.98 18.61
N PHE A 73 -0.54 11.54 18.78
CA PHE A 73 -0.24 10.17 19.12
C PHE A 73 0.68 10.09 20.37
N THR A 74 0.73 8.90 20.97
CA THR A 74 1.55 8.58 22.15
C THR A 74 2.57 7.49 21.81
N ASN A 75 3.13 6.82 22.80
CA ASN A 75 4.16 5.79 22.62
C ASN A 75 3.77 4.58 21.73
N GLY A 76 2.51 4.48 21.34
CA GLY A 76 2.06 3.44 20.39
C GLY A 76 2.40 3.73 18.92
N GLY A 77 2.93 4.94 18.64
CA GLY A 77 3.25 5.35 17.28
C GLY A 77 2.06 5.93 16.50
N THR A 78 2.34 6.36 15.27
CA THR A 78 1.36 6.87 14.31
C THR A 78 1.62 6.28 12.94
N THR A 79 0.56 6.02 12.19
CA THR A 79 0.66 5.52 10.81
C THR A 79 0.47 6.66 9.82
N ILE A 80 1.30 6.70 8.81
CA ILE A 80 1.26 7.63 7.69
C ILE A 80 0.89 6.82 6.46
N GLU A 81 -0.23 7.14 5.83
CA GLU A 81 -0.68 6.50 4.60
C GLU A 81 -0.45 7.42 3.40
N PHE A 82 -0.09 6.83 2.27
CA PHE A 82 0.09 7.56 1.02
C PHE A 82 -0.18 6.67 -0.19
N ASP A 83 -0.58 7.29 -1.28
CA ASP A 83 -1.00 6.60 -2.49
C ASP A 83 -0.12 7.00 -3.67
N LEU A 84 0.28 6.01 -4.46
CA LEU A 84 1.16 6.17 -5.60
C LEU A 84 0.50 5.57 -6.86
N PRO A 85 0.01 6.40 -7.80
CA PRO A 85 -0.68 5.94 -9.01
C PRO A 85 0.27 5.21 -9.99
N VAL A 86 1.55 5.50 -9.90
CA VAL A 86 2.60 4.86 -10.69
C VAL A 86 3.78 4.50 -9.79
N SER A 87 4.57 3.54 -10.22
CA SER A 87 5.80 3.16 -9.52
C SER A 87 6.78 4.32 -9.49
N ASP A 88 7.21 4.73 -8.30
CA ASP A 88 8.13 5.87 -8.10
C ASP A 88 9.13 5.58 -6.98
N THR A 89 10.25 6.28 -7.02
CA THR A 89 11.29 6.17 -5.97
C THR A 89 11.00 7.18 -4.87
N ILE A 90 10.65 6.66 -3.68
CA ILE A 90 10.16 7.44 -2.56
C ILE A 90 11.23 7.59 -1.49
N THR A 91 11.34 8.81 -0.98
CA THR A 91 12.01 9.12 0.29
C THR A 91 11.01 9.73 1.24
N MET A 92 10.95 9.25 2.48
CA MET A 92 10.12 9.83 3.53
C MET A 92 10.95 10.10 4.77
N ASN A 93 10.94 11.35 5.23
CA ASN A 93 11.66 11.82 6.40
C ASN A 93 10.73 12.42 7.44
N ILE A 94 11.07 12.23 8.71
CA ILE A 94 10.53 13.00 9.83
C ILE A 94 11.45 14.19 10.11
N LEU A 95 10.85 15.36 10.24
CA LEU A 95 11.54 16.62 10.50
C LEU A 95 11.04 17.25 11.81
N ASP A 96 11.92 17.93 12.51
CA ASP A 96 11.53 18.78 13.65
C ASP A 96 10.95 20.14 13.18
N ILE A 97 10.53 20.98 14.14
CA ILE A 97 9.97 22.31 13.85
C ILE A 97 10.95 23.28 13.19
N ARG A 98 12.25 22.97 13.17
CA ARG A 98 13.31 23.74 12.51
C ARG A 98 13.65 23.19 11.12
N GLY A 99 12.92 22.15 10.68
CA GLY A 99 13.18 21.46 9.41
C GLY A 99 14.40 20.54 9.43
N ARG A 100 14.96 20.22 10.61
CA ARG A 100 16.07 19.27 10.70
C ARG A 100 15.54 17.85 10.65
N LYS A 101 16.21 17.00 9.91
CA LYS A 101 15.85 15.58 9.83
C LYS A 101 16.05 14.90 11.20
N VAL A 102 15.02 14.20 11.64
CA VAL A 102 14.98 13.42 12.88
C VAL A 102 15.09 11.92 12.54
N ARG A 103 14.33 11.48 11.53
CA ARG A 103 14.31 10.06 11.11
C ARG A 103 14.10 9.95 9.62
N THR A 104 14.75 8.97 9.01
CA THR A 104 14.41 8.48 7.67
C THR A 104 13.51 7.25 7.80
N LEU A 105 12.27 7.34 7.33
CA LEU A 105 11.32 6.23 7.33
C LEU A 105 11.43 5.38 6.06
N ILE A 106 11.66 6.04 4.92
CA ILE A 106 11.83 5.40 3.60
C ILE A 106 13.03 6.07 2.94
N ASP A 107 14.01 5.27 2.51
CA ASP A 107 15.22 5.77 1.83
C ASP A 107 15.30 5.24 0.40
N ARG A 108 14.80 6.03 -0.57
CA ARG A 108 14.86 5.75 -2.00
C ARG A 108 14.32 4.38 -2.41
N GLU A 109 13.21 3.98 -1.82
CA GLU A 109 12.57 2.73 -2.17
C GLU A 109 11.65 2.88 -3.39
N GLN A 110 11.65 1.88 -4.26
CA GLN A 110 10.73 1.81 -5.40
C GLN A 110 9.40 1.26 -4.91
N LEU A 111 8.38 2.10 -4.84
CA LEU A 111 7.06 1.77 -4.31
C LEU A 111 5.95 2.04 -5.33
N PHE A 112 4.79 1.42 -5.13
CA PHE A 112 3.61 1.53 -5.98
C PHE A 112 2.35 1.20 -5.20
N GLY A 113 1.22 1.84 -5.55
CA GLY A 113 -0.09 1.55 -4.97
C GLY A 113 -0.30 2.23 -3.61
N TYR A 114 -1.14 1.62 -2.79
CA TYR A 114 -1.46 2.09 -1.44
C TYR A 114 -0.36 1.67 -0.47
N GLN A 115 0.16 2.62 0.27
CA GLN A 115 1.27 2.41 1.20
C GLN A 115 0.92 2.92 2.59
N ALA A 116 1.45 2.27 3.60
CA ALA A 116 1.35 2.68 4.99
C ALA A 116 2.66 2.44 5.72
N ILE A 117 3.14 3.43 6.47
CA ILE A 117 4.34 3.31 7.28
C ILE A 117 4.10 3.86 8.68
N MET A 118 4.64 3.20 9.69
CA MET A 118 4.51 3.62 11.07
C MET A 118 5.77 4.35 11.55
N TRP A 119 5.57 5.42 12.32
CA TRP A 119 6.62 6.06 13.10
C TRP A 119 6.38 5.88 14.60
N ASP A 120 7.38 5.37 15.30
CA ASP A 120 7.36 4.99 16.71
C ASP A 120 7.93 6.08 17.65
N ALA A 121 8.02 7.32 17.20
CA ALA A 121 8.60 8.45 17.92
C ALA A 121 10.09 8.27 18.28
N LYS A 122 10.86 7.60 17.44
CA LYS A 122 12.30 7.46 17.56
C LYS A 122 13.02 8.17 16.43
N ASP A 123 14.23 8.61 16.72
CA ASP A 123 15.17 9.17 15.74
C ASP A 123 15.94 8.09 14.97
N ASP A 124 16.90 8.51 14.12
CA ASP A 124 17.75 7.59 13.34
C ASP A 124 18.67 6.74 14.23
N ASP A 125 18.99 7.18 15.44
CA ASP A 125 19.81 6.44 16.42
C ASP A 125 18.97 5.47 17.28
N GLY A 126 17.63 5.47 17.11
CA GLY A 126 16.69 4.62 17.85
C GLY A 126 16.30 5.20 19.22
N GLU A 127 16.72 6.43 19.53
CA GLU A 127 16.40 7.13 20.76
C GLU A 127 15.03 7.81 20.69
N ASN A 128 14.31 7.83 21.83
CA ASN A 128 13.00 8.46 21.91
C ASN A 128 13.09 9.98 21.75
N VAL A 129 12.31 10.55 20.86
CA VAL A 129 12.23 11.99 20.70
C VAL A 129 11.40 12.66 21.81
N SER A 130 11.49 13.96 21.95
CA SER A 130 10.69 14.74 22.90
C SER A 130 9.27 14.95 22.41
N SER A 131 8.31 15.12 23.34
CA SER A 131 6.96 15.58 22.97
C SER A 131 7.02 16.88 22.19
N GLY A 132 6.24 16.98 21.13
CA GLY A 132 6.25 18.16 20.29
C GLY A 132 5.59 17.99 18.94
N VAL A 133 5.74 19.01 18.12
CA VAL A 133 5.28 19.02 16.73
C VAL A 133 6.42 18.56 15.82
N TYR A 134 6.08 17.67 14.91
CA TYR A 134 6.95 17.14 13.88
C TYR A 134 6.26 17.23 12.52
N PHE A 135 7.04 17.08 11.46
CA PHE A 135 6.55 17.03 10.10
C PHE A 135 7.05 15.76 9.44
N TYR A 136 6.22 15.14 8.65
CA TYR A 136 6.64 14.07 7.73
C TYR A 136 6.63 14.62 6.32
N GLN A 137 7.71 14.43 5.61
CA GLN A 137 7.88 14.86 4.23
C GLN A 137 8.09 13.65 3.35
N ILE A 138 7.22 13.51 2.34
CA ILE A 138 7.40 12.57 1.25
C ILE A 138 7.96 13.30 0.03
N THR A 139 8.94 12.69 -0.60
CA THR A 139 9.60 13.26 -1.79
C THR A 139 9.84 12.17 -2.82
N SER A 140 9.43 12.43 -4.05
CA SER A 140 9.77 11.66 -5.23
C SER A 140 10.00 12.58 -6.42
N ARG A 141 10.12 12.00 -7.60
CA ARG A 141 10.23 12.77 -8.84
C ARG A 141 8.96 13.57 -9.14
N ASN A 142 7.79 12.99 -8.85
CA ASN A 142 6.49 13.54 -9.25
C ASN A 142 5.63 13.96 -8.04
N PHE A 143 6.09 13.71 -6.81
CA PHE A 143 5.29 13.91 -5.62
C PHE A 143 6.16 14.48 -4.49
N ASN A 144 5.75 15.63 -3.95
CA ASN A 144 6.44 16.28 -2.83
C ASN A 144 5.39 16.95 -1.94
N GLU A 145 5.14 16.34 -0.79
CA GLU A 145 4.17 16.86 0.19
C GLU A 145 4.67 16.73 1.61
N VAL A 146 4.09 17.53 2.50
CA VAL A 146 4.43 17.59 3.92
C VAL A 146 3.15 17.52 4.75
N GLY A 147 3.14 16.61 5.70
CA GLY A 147 2.09 16.52 6.73
C GLY A 147 2.63 16.88 8.11
N LYS A 148 1.72 17.24 9.02
CA LYS A 148 2.04 17.56 10.41
C LYS A 148 1.56 16.47 11.36
N LEU A 149 2.36 16.18 12.38
CA LEU A 149 1.99 15.27 13.46
C LEU A 149 2.38 15.83 14.83
N VAL A 150 1.70 15.38 15.87
CA VAL A 150 1.92 15.84 17.25
C VAL A 150 2.17 14.62 18.12
N PHE A 151 3.36 14.57 18.74
CA PHE A 151 3.71 13.53 19.69
C PHE A 151 3.52 14.03 21.13
N VAL A 152 2.88 13.21 21.96
CA VAL A 152 2.64 13.48 23.38
C VAL A 152 3.10 12.26 24.20
N LYS A 153 3.97 12.49 25.15
CA LYS A 153 4.39 11.45 26.13
C LYS A 153 3.34 11.25 27.18
#